data_ca6292f8daada2a3f0913eba83e6a61b
#
_entry.id   ca6292f8daada2a3f0913eba83e6a61b
#
_cell.length_a   1.000
_cell.length_b   1.000
_cell.length_c   1.000
_cell.angle_alpha   90.00
_cell.angle_beta   90.00
_cell.angle_gamma   90.00
#
_symmetry.space_group_name_H-M   'P 1'
#
loop_
_entity.id
_entity.type
_entity.pdbx_description
1 polymer ?
#
loop_
_entity_poly.entity_id
_entity_poly.type
_entity_poly.pdbx_seq_one_letter_code
_entity_poly.pdbx_strand_id
1 'polypeptide(L)'
;VLTVLDKRKQKMNGLFPIKVQVIHNRKQKYYSTGQEVSIRDWEVLPHTKNRHLSEVRRNIENSFSLIRQQVEFLSFQGEFHFDILNARLGRYSDFSVNALFHKKLEELKENGQANTYLSYKGSLNKIEQFAGKHISFHEITINWLNRFEHHLSALGISYSSMGFYFRNLKCILNIARKDGII
;
A
#
# COMPACT_ATOMS: atom_id res chain seq x y z
N VAL A 1 1.62 -20.34 -1.14
CA VAL A 1 2.49 -19.35 -0.50
C VAL A 1 3.74 -20.05 -0.01
N LEU A 2 4.93 -19.53 -0.34
CA LEU A 2 6.23 -20.11 0.01
C LEU A 2 7.20 -19.01 0.45
N THR A 3 8.13 -19.34 1.34
CA THR A 3 9.26 -18.46 1.69
C THR A 3 10.46 -18.84 0.84
N VAL A 4 11.10 -17.86 0.21
CA VAL A 4 12.21 -18.08 -0.73
C VAL A 4 13.36 -17.10 -0.48
N LEU A 5 14.60 -17.58 -0.65
CA LEU A 5 15.79 -16.74 -0.72
C LEU A 5 15.96 -16.25 -2.17
N ASP A 6 15.90 -14.94 -2.40
CA ASP A 6 16.04 -14.39 -3.77
C ASP A 6 17.52 -14.25 -4.16
N LYS A 7 18.07 -15.34 -4.67
CA LYS A 7 19.48 -15.42 -5.11
C LYS A 7 19.81 -14.56 -6.33
N ARG A 8 18.81 -13.97 -7.01
CA ARG A 8 18.99 -13.10 -8.18
C ARG A 8 19.49 -11.70 -7.82
N LYS A 9 19.28 -11.29 -6.56
CA LYS A 9 19.60 -9.95 -6.06
C LYS A 9 20.50 -10.02 -4.84
N GLN A 10 21.79 -10.29 -5.07
CA GLN A 10 22.79 -10.17 -4.02
C GLN A 10 23.00 -8.68 -3.70
N LYS A 11 22.99 -8.33 -2.43
CA LYS A 11 23.32 -6.98 -1.96
C LYS A 11 24.82 -6.77 -1.86
N MET A 12 25.28 -5.52 -1.75
CA MET A 12 26.70 -5.16 -1.61
C MET A 12 27.38 -5.81 -0.39
N ASN A 13 26.59 -6.12 0.65
CA ASN A 13 27.06 -6.82 1.86
C ASN A 13 27.14 -8.37 1.70
N GLY A 14 26.92 -8.90 0.50
CA GLY A 14 26.95 -10.33 0.24
C GLY A 14 25.70 -11.10 0.66
N LEU A 15 24.69 -10.45 1.24
CA LEU A 15 23.46 -11.07 1.70
C LEU A 15 22.40 -11.11 0.60
N PHE A 16 21.43 -12.01 0.77
CA PHE A 16 20.32 -12.18 -0.14
C PHE A 16 19.00 -11.88 0.57
N PRO A 17 18.08 -11.14 -0.07
CA PRO A 17 16.78 -10.84 0.53
C PRO A 17 15.88 -12.08 0.57
N ILE A 18 15.17 -12.21 1.70
CA ILE A 18 14.16 -13.25 1.88
C ILE A 18 12.81 -12.68 1.49
N LYS A 19 12.06 -13.43 0.69
CA LYS A 19 10.75 -13.03 0.18
C LYS A 19 9.71 -14.12 0.40
N VAL A 20 8.47 -13.71 0.52
CA VAL A 20 7.31 -14.61 0.45
C VAL A 20 6.80 -14.59 -0.99
N GLN A 21 6.78 -15.76 -1.63
CA GLN A 21 6.22 -15.97 -2.95
C GLN A 21 4.76 -16.40 -2.84
N VAL A 22 3.89 -15.70 -3.55
CA VAL A 22 2.48 -16.06 -3.73
C VAL A 22 2.28 -16.44 -5.19
N ILE A 23 1.67 -17.60 -5.43
CA ILE A 23 1.33 -18.09 -6.78
C ILE A 23 -0.19 -18.26 -6.83
N HIS A 24 -0.82 -17.67 -7.83
CA HIS A 24 -2.24 -17.81 -8.12
C HIS A 24 -2.50 -17.72 -9.63
N ASN A 25 -3.26 -18.66 -10.18
CA ASN A 25 -3.60 -18.72 -11.61
C ASN A 25 -2.39 -18.55 -12.53
N ARG A 26 -1.29 -19.28 -12.29
CA ARG A 26 0.00 -19.23 -13.02
C ARG A 26 0.74 -17.89 -12.95
N LYS A 27 0.21 -16.90 -12.25
CA LYS A 27 0.92 -15.64 -11.95
C LYS A 27 1.62 -15.76 -10.60
N GLN A 28 2.80 -15.16 -10.49
CA GLN A 28 3.56 -15.16 -9.25
C GLN A 28 3.96 -13.73 -8.84
N LYS A 29 3.92 -13.46 -7.55
CA LYS A 29 4.38 -12.20 -6.97
C LYS A 29 5.21 -12.46 -5.72
N TYR A 30 6.22 -11.61 -5.52
CA TYR A 30 7.17 -11.72 -4.41
C TYR A 30 6.99 -10.56 -3.44
N TYR A 31 6.87 -10.88 -2.16
CA TYR A 31 6.70 -9.91 -1.07
C TYR A 31 7.95 -9.93 -0.19
N SER A 32 8.57 -8.77 0.03
CA SER A 32 9.74 -8.65 0.90
C SER A 32 9.35 -8.91 2.35
N THR A 33 10.18 -9.65 3.09
CA THR A 33 10.05 -9.81 4.54
C THR A 33 10.82 -8.75 5.32
N GLY A 34 11.61 -7.93 4.63
CA GLY A 34 12.55 -7.00 5.27
C GLY A 34 13.81 -7.69 5.79
N GLN A 35 13.91 -9.02 5.70
CA GLN A 35 15.04 -9.80 6.20
C GLN A 35 15.96 -10.22 5.06
N GLU A 36 17.25 -10.36 5.38
CA GLU A 36 18.29 -10.81 4.46
C GLU A 36 19.29 -11.68 5.20
N VAL A 37 19.79 -12.70 4.54
CA VAL A 37 20.76 -13.64 5.10
C VAL A 37 21.77 -14.11 4.05
N SER A 38 22.89 -14.69 4.50
CA SER A 38 23.79 -15.46 3.64
C SER A 38 23.15 -16.80 3.20
N ILE A 39 23.65 -17.41 2.15
CA ILE A 39 23.21 -18.75 1.72
C ILE A 39 23.39 -19.76 2.86
N ARG A 40 24.54 -19.70 3.55
CA ARG A 40 24.85 -20.58 4.67
C ARG A 40 23.87 -20.42 5.84
N ASP A 41 23.54 -19.17 6.19
CA ASP A 41 22.59 -18.89 7.27
C ASP A 41 21.18 -19.33 6.89
N TRP A 42 20.79 -19.21 5.61
CA TRP A 42 19.52 -19.71 5.10
C TRP A 42 19.34 -21.24 5.29
N GLU A 43 20.41 -22.01 5.06
CA GLU A 43 20.37 -23.48 5.21
C GLU A 43 20.18 -23.90 6.68
N VAL A 44 20.80 -23.18 7.62
CA VAL A 44 20.72 -23.50 9.05
C VAL A 44 19.55 -22.81 9.77
N LEU A 45 18.88 -21.84 9.11
CA LEU A 45 17.84 -21.01 9.69
C LEU A 45 16.71 -21.83 10.37
N PRO A 46 16.20 -22.94 9.80
CA PRO A 46 15.11 -23.70 10.40
C PRO A 46 15.46 -24.32 11.76
N HIS A 47 16.73 -24.65 11.96
CA HIS A 47 17.18 -25.42 13.14
C HIS A 47 18.14 -24.64 14.06
N THR A 48 18.41 -23.37 13.72
CA THR A 48 19.39 -22.57 14.46
C THR A 48 18.94 -22.26 15.90
N LYS A 49 19.92 -22.30 16.81
CA LYS A 49 19.78 -21.79 18.20
C LYS A 49 20.44 -20.42 18.37
N ASN A 50 21.04 -19.87 17.32
CA ASN A 50 21.64 -18.54 17.34
C ASN A 50 20.53 -17.49 17.57
N ARG A 51 20.71 -16.62 18.58
CA ARG A 51 19.72 -15.62 18.98
C ARG A 51 19.33 -14.68 17.81
N HIS A 52 20.32 -14.18 17.09
CA HIS A 52 20.08 -13.28 15.94
C HIS A 52 19.31 -13.98 14.82
N LEU A 53 19.75 -15.16 14.39
CA LEU A 53 19.06 -15.92 13.33
C LEU A 53 17.67 -16.40 13.79
N SER A 54 17.46 -16.67 15.08
CA SER A 54 16.14 -17.00 15.61
C SER A 54 15.18 -15.81 15.56
N GLU A 55 15.69 -14.59 15.77
CA GLU A 55 14.90 -13.37 15.59
C GLU A 55 14.55 -13.12 14.11
N VAL A 56 15.53 -13.29 13.20
CA VAL A 56 15.31 -13.24 11.76
C VAL A 56 14.24 -14.24 11.34
N ARG A 57 14.32 -15.50 11.81
CA ARG A 57 13.31 -16.54 11.55
C ARG A 57 11.93 -16.10 12.01
N ARG A 58 11.79 -15.61 13.24
CA ARG A 58 10.51 -15.12 13.78
C ARG A 58 9.91 -14.01 12.93
N ASN A 59 10.72 -13.06 12.47
CA ASN A 59 10.26 -11.96 11.61
C ASN A 59 9.79 -12.46 10.24
N ILE A 60 10.46 -13.47 9.69
CA ILE A 60 10.04 -14.14 8.45
C ILE A 60 8.71 -14.87 8.65
N GLU A 61 8.57 -15.63 9.74
CA GLU A 61 7.36 -16.38 10.09
C GLU A 61 6.16 -15.43 10.29
N ASN A 62 6.37 -14.29 10.97
CA ASN A 62 5.34 -13.26 11.11
C ASN A 62 4.89 -12.70 9.74
N SER A 63 5.85 -12.36 8.88
CA SER A 63 5.55 -11.86 7.52
C SER A 63 4.84 -12.91 6.67
N PHE A 64 5.27 -14.16 6.75
CA PHE A 64 4.67 -15.29 6.06
C PHE A 64 3.23 -15.54 6.52
N SER A 65 3.00 -15.58 7.83
CA SER A 65 1.68 -15.82 8.44
C SER A 65 0.70 -14.72 8.05
N LEU A 66 1.12 -13.45 8.11
CA LEU A 66 0.30 -12.32 7.69
C LEU A 66 -0.13 -12.44 6.22
N ILE A 67 0.82 -12.69 5.32
CA ILE A 67 0.55 -12.81 3.88
C ILE A 67 -0.35 -14.01 3.61
N ARG A 68 -0.06 -15.16 4.22
CA ARG A 68 -0.84 -16.39 4.08
C ARG A 68 -2.28 -16.20 4.52
N GLN A 69 -2.51 -15.58 5.67
CA GLN A 69 -3.84 -15.29 6.18
C GLN A 69 -4.66 -14.45 5.20
N GLN A 70 -4.05 -13.40 4.62
CA GLN A 70 -4.74 -12.57 3.63
C GLN A 70 -5.04 -13.34 2.32
N VAL A 71 -4.10 -14.18 1.87
CA VAL A 71 -4.30 -15.03 0.69
C VAL A 71 -5.44 -16.02 0.92
N GLU A 72 -5.45 -16.72 2.06
CA GLU A 72 -6.50 -17.68 2.42
C GLU A 72 -7.87 -17.00 2.52
N PHE A 73 -7.93 -15.82 3.17
CA PHE A 73 -9.16 -15.04 3.29
C PHE A 73 -9.74 -14.66 1.91
N LEU A 74 -8.90 -14.08 1.03
CA LEU A 74 -9.33 -13.67 -0.31
C LEU A 74 -9.70 -14.87 -1.19
N SER A 75 -8.98 -15.97 -1.06
CA SER A 75 -9.29 -17.20 -1.80
C SER A 75 -10.60 -17.81 -1.35
N PHE A 76 -10.90 -17.78 -0.05
CA PHE A 76 -12.16 -18.27 0.50
C PHE A 76 -13.37 -17.46 -0.01
N GLN A 77 -13.21 -16.15 -0.16
CA GLN A 77 -14.24 -15.27 -0.72
C GLN A 77 -14.36 -15.34 -2.26
N GLY A 78 -13.48 -16.06 -2.93
CA GLY A 78 -13.44 -16.09 -4.40
C GLY A 78 -12.97 -14.78 -5.04
N GLU A 79 -12.45 -13.84 -4.25
CA GLU A 79 -12.06 -12.49 -4.68
C GLU A 79 -10.53 -12.30 -4.78
N PHE A 80 -9.77 -13.38 -4.92
CA PHE A 80 -8.32 -13.26 -4.94
C PHE A 80 -7.82 -12.55 -6.21
N HIS A 81 -7.33 -11.34 -6.02
CA HIS A 81 -6.51 -10.59 -6.96
C HIS A 81 -5.24 -10.07 -6.26
N PHE A 82 -4.10 -10.05 -6.98
CA PHE A 82 -2.84 -9.55 -6.40
C PHE A 82 -2.93 -8.09 -5.97
N ASP A 83 -3.78 -7.30 -6.61
CA ASP A 83 -3.97 -5.90 -6.28
C ASP A 83 -4.75 -5.75 -4.97
N ILE A 84 -5.78 -6.56 -4.76
CA ILE A 84 -6.50 -6.64 -3.48
C ILE A 84 -5.58 -7.14 -2.37
N LEU A 85 -4.75 -8.15 -2.64
CA LEU A 85 -3.76 -8.62 -1.68
C LEU A 85 -2.76 -7.53 -1.29
N ASN A 86 -2.24 -6.77 -2.28
CA ASN A 86 -1.35 -5.64 -2.00
C ASN A 86 -2.04 -4.59 -1.12
N ALA A 87 -3.35 -4.35 -1.36
CA ALA A 87 -4.21 -3.49 -0.58
C ALA A 87 -4.14 -3.84 0.88
N ARG A 88 -4.53 -5.05 1.14
CA ARG A 88 -4.66 -5.56 2.49
C ARG A 88 -3.34 -5.67 3.22
N LEU A 89 -2.23 -5.83 2.49
CA LEU A 89 -0.88 -5.86 3.07
C LEU A 89 -0.25 -4.47 3.29
N GLY A 90 -0.98 -3.38 2.97
CA GLY A 90 -0.46 -2.01 3.09
C GLY A 90 0.77 -1.75 2.21
N ARG A 91 0.98 -2.55 1.15
CA ARG A 91 2.17 -2.47 0.28
C ARG A 91 1.86 -1.69 -1.00
N TYR A 92 1.26 -0.52 -0.82
CA TYR A 92 0.94 0.38 -1.91
C TYR A 92 1.97 1.47 -2.09
N SER A 93 2.68 1.43 -3.20
CA SER A 93 3.17 2.65 -3.84
C SER A 93 2.16 3.16 -4.88
N ASP A 94 1.37 2.26 -5.51
CA ASP A 94 0.57 2.61 -6.69
C ASP A 94 -0.94 2.78 -6.42
N PHE A 95 -1.43 2.44 -5.23
CA PHE A 95 -2.87 2.52 -4.88
C PHE A 95 -3.13 3.30 -3.59
N SER A 96 -2.32 4.29 -3.26
CA SER A 96 -2.64 5.26 -2.22
C SER A 96 -3.68 6.27 -2.74
N VAL A 97 -4.37 6.94 -1.84
CA VAL A 97 -5.25 8.06 -2.18
C VAL A 97 -4.49 9.08 -3.05
N ASN A 98 -3.24 9.39 -2.67
CA ASN A 98 -2.37 10.30 -3.41
C ASN A 98 -2.05 9.79 -4.82
N ALA A 99 -1.73 8.50 -4.99
CA ALA A 99 -1.44 7.92 -6.30
C ALA A 99 -2.64 8.01 -7.25
N LEU A 100 -3.87 7.73 -6.76
CA LEU A 100 -5.07 7.91 -7.56
C LEU A 100 -5.36 9.38 -7.88
N PHE A 101 -5.08 10.31 -6.97
CA PHE A 101 -5.14 11.73 -7.29
C PHE A 101 -4.16 12.10 -8.41
N HIS A 102 -2.92 11.64 -8.36
CA HIS A 102 -1.93 11.89 -9.40
C HIS A 102 -2.36 11.32 -10.75
N LYS A 103 -2.84 10.08 -10.79
CA LYS A 103 -3.39 9.46 -12.00
C LYS A 103 -4.54 10.30 -12.59
N LYS A 104 -5.46 10.77 -11.72
CA LYS A 104 -6.56 11.65 -12.15
C LYS A 104 -6.09 12.99 -12.66
N LEU A 105 -5.05 13.57 -12.06
CA LEU A 105 -4.45 14.82 -12.52
C LEU A 105 -3.81 14.68 -13.92
N GLU A 106 -3.13 13.57 -14.18
CA GLU A 106 -2.58 13.28 -15.52
C GLU A 106 -3.69 13.17 -16.55
N GLU A 107 -4.74 12.38 -16.28
CA GLU A 107 -5.93 12.27 -17.15
C GLU A 107 -6.57 13.64 -17.46
N LEU A 108 -6.77 14.47 -16.42
CA LEU A 108 -7.37 15.80 -16.60
C LEU A 108 -6.49 16.73 -17.44
N LYS A 109 -5.17 16.61 -17.29
CA LYS A 109 -4.19 17.37 -18.07
C LYS A 109 -4.21 16.95 -19.55
N GLU A 110 -4.23 15.65 -19.82
CA GLU A 110 -4.32 15.09 -21.18
C GLU A 110 -5.61 15.48 -21.87
N ASN A 111 -6.72 15.54 -21.14
CA ASN A 111 -8.04 15.93 -21.64
C ASN A 111 -8.24 17.46 -21.72
N GLY A 112 -7.22 18.28 -21.43
CA GLY A 112 -7.30 19.74 -21.50
C GLY A 112 -8.23 20.38 -20.46
N GLN A 113 -8.60 19.69 -19.38
CA GLN A 113 -9.56 20.15 -18.37
C GLN A 113 -8.89 20.98 -17.28
N ALA A 114 -8.32 22.14 -17.66
CA ALA A 114 -7.46 22.97 -16.81
C ALA A 114 -8.12 23.37 -15.47
N ASN A 115 -9.37 23.81 -15.45
CA ASN A 115 -10.05 24.26 -14.24
C ASN A 115 -10.29 23.08 -13.26
N THR A 116 -10.70 21.93 -13.80
CA THR A 116 -10.89 20.70 -13.01
C THR A 116 -9.55 20.21 -12.45
N TYR A 117 -8.49 20.24 -13.25
CA TYR A 117 -7.12 19.93 -12.82
C TYR A 117 -6.69 20.78 -11.62
N LEU A 118 -6.89 22.11 -11.69
CA LEU A 118 -6.53 23.00 -10.58
C LEU A 118 -7.33 22.69 -9.31
N SER A 119 -8.61 22.36 -9.44
CA SER A 119 -9.46 21.95 -8.31
C SER A 119 -8.96 20.67 -7.65
N TYR A 120 -8.61 19.63 -8.44
CA TYR A 120 -8.08 18.37 -7.91
C TYR A 120 -6.69 18.55 -7.29
N LYS A 121 -5.82 19.33 -7.93
CA LYS A 121 -4.50 19.68 -7.41
C LYS A 121 -4.57 20.41 -6.07
N GLY A 122 -5.49 21.37 -5.96
CA GLY A 122 -5.76 22.08 -4.70
C GLY A 122 -6.23 21.14 -3.59
N SER A 123 -7.11 20.19 -3.93
CA SER A 123 -7.59 19.18 -2.98
C SER A 123 -6.47 18.25 -2.51
N LEU A 124 -5.66 17.75 -3.43
CA LEU A 124 -4.50 16.91 -3.10
C LEU A 124 -3.53 17.64 -2.17
N ASN A 125 -3.18 18.89 -2.49
CA ASN A 125 -2.28 19.70 -1.65
C ASN A 125 -2.79 19.83 -0.22
N LYS A 126 -4.11 20.06 -0.02
CA LYS A 126 -4.70 20.17 1.32
C LYS A 126 -4.70 18.83 2.07
N ILE A 127 -4.97 17.76 1.37
CA ILE A 127 -4.91 16.40 1.91
C ILE A 127 -3.48 16.05 2.33
N GLU A 128 -2.48 16.37 1.49
CA GLU A 128 -1.06 16.12 1.78
C GLU A 128 -0.52 16.98 2.93
N GLN A 129 -0.97 18.23 3.05
CA GLN A 129 -0.64 19.09 4.20
C GLN A 129 -1.16 18.51 5.51
N PHE A 130 -2.32 17.87 5.50
CA PHE A 130 -2.94 17.28 6.68
C PHE A 130 -2.38 15.90 7.04
N ALA A 131 -2.20 15.02 6.07
CA ALA A 131 -1.97 13.60 6.32
C ALA A 131 -0.71 13.01 5.62
N GLY A 132 0.02 13.84 4.86
CA GLY A 132 1.24 13.40 4.16
C GLY A 132 1.00 12.81 2.77
N LYS A 133 2.07 12.29 2.16
CA LYS A 133 2.10 11.88 0.75
C LYS A 133 1.76 10.41 0.48
N HIS A 134 1.44 9.64 1.49
CA HIS A 134 1.11 8.22 1.38
C HIS A 134 -0.06 7.87 2.29
N ILE A 135 -1.27 8.20 1.85
CA ILE A 135 -2.49 7.95 2.61
C ILE A 135 -3.13 6.68 2.06
N SER A 136 -3.28 5.68 2.93
CA SER A 136 -4.02 4.47 2.60
C SER A 136 -5.52 4.74 2.58
N PHE A 137 -6.26 4.05 1.71
CA PHE A 137 -7.73 4.13 1.70
C PHE A 137 -8.35 3.71 3.05
N HIS A 138 -7.72 2.80 3.79
CA HIS A 138 -8.19 2.37 5.11
C HIS A 138 -8.11 3.46 6.17
N GLU A 139 -7.25 4.45 5.99
CA GLU A 139 -7.11 5.58 6.90
C GLU A 139 -8.28 6.56 6.77
N ILE A 140 -8.95 6.60 5.61
CA ILE A 140 -10.08 7.50 5.34
C ILE A 140 -11.34 6.99 6.06
N THR A 141 -11.34 7.11 7.37
CA THR A 141 -12.47 6.82 8.24
C THR A 141 -13.32 8.07 8.49
N ILE A 142 -14.52 7.90 9.07
CA ILE A 142 -15.35 9.04 9.50
C ILE A 142 -14.57 9.95 10.46
N ASN A 143 -13.81 9.37 11.38
CA ASN A 143 -12.98 10.16 12.31
C ASN A 143 -11.87 10.93 11.56
N TRP A 144 -11.24 10.34 10.56
CA TRP A 144 -10.26 11.01 9.71
C TRP A 144 -10.92 12.21 8.98
N LEU A 145 -12.10 12.01 8.39
CA LEU A 145 -12.85 13.07 7.69
C LEU A 145 -13.19 14.23 8.62
N ASN A 146 -13.67 13.95 9.84
CA ASN A 146 -13.96 14.98 10.85
C ASN A 146 -12.70 15.76 11.25
N ARG A 147 -11.57 15.07 11.46
CA ARG A 147 -10.29 15.72 11.77
C ARG A 147 -9.79 16.58 10.61
N PHE A 148 -9.98 16.14 9.37
CA PHE A 148 -9.62 16.91 8.19
C PHE A 148 -10.49 18.17 8.07
N GLU A 149 -11.79 18.07 8.30
CA GLU A 149 -12.71 19.23 8.35
C GLU A 149 -12.27 20.25 9.40
N HIS A 150 -11.98 19.81 10.63
CA HIS A 150 -11.47 20.68 11.68
C HIS A 150 -10.15 21.35 11.31
N HIS A 151 -9.24 20.62 10.68
CA HIS A 151 -7.98 21.17 10.19
C HIS A 151 -8.20 22.26 9.15
N LEU A 152 -9.08 22.03 8.18
CA LEU A 152 -9.43 23.02 7.16
C LEU A 152 -10.09 24.27 7.78
N SER A 153 -10.97 24.08 8.76
CA SER A 153 -11.60 25.17 9.52
C SER A 153 -10.56 26.02 10.26
N ALA A 154 -9.60 25.38 10.91
CA ALA A 154 -8.51 26.05 11.62
C ALA A 154 -7.61 26.88 10.68
N LEU A 155 -7.51 26.48 9.39
CA LEU A 155 -6.83 27.24 8.34
C LEU A 155 -7.68 28.39 7.76
N GLY A 156 -8.88 28.64 8.28
CA GLY A 156 -9.80 29.69 7.81
C GLY A 156 -10.43 29.40 6.44
N ILE A 157 -10.46 28.15 6.01
CA ILE A 157 -11.03 27.75 4.73
C ILE A 157 -12.57 27.78 4.81
N SER A 158 -13.22 28.42 3.81
CA SER A 158 -14.68 28.52 3.76
C SER A 158 -15.34 27.16 3.54
N TYR A 159 -16.56 26.98 4.04
CA TYR A 159 -17.37 25.77 3.85
C TYR A 159 -17.54 25.40 2.37
N SER A 160 -17.72 26.39 1.50
CA SER A 160 -17.82 26.16 0.06
C SER A 160 -16.54 25.54 -0.50
N SER A 161 -15.37 26.05 -0.11
CA SER A 161 -14.08 25.49 -0.51
C SER A 161 -13.85 24.09 0.04
N MET A 162 -14.20 23.84 1.32
CA MET A 162 -14.16 22.51 1.91
C MET A 162 -15.02 21.53 1.13
N GLY A 163 -16.22 21.95 0.71
CA GLY A 163 -17.12 21.14 -0.11
C GLY A 163 -16.48 20.68 -1.42
N PHE A 164 -15.59 21.47 -2.04
CA PHE A 164 -14.83 21.05 -3.23
C PHE A 164 -13.81 19.97 -2.88
N TYR A 165 -13.07 20.11 -1.77
CA TYR A 165 -12.06 19.12 -1.36
C TYR A 165 -12.69 17.78 -1.04
N PHE A 166 -13.81 17.76 -0.31
CA PHE A 166 -14.53 16.53 0.01
C PHE A 166 -15.17 15.88 -1.22
N ARG A 167 -15.70 16.65 -2.18
CA ARG A 167 -16.23 16.11 -3.44
C ARG A 167 -15.13 15.43 -4.27
N ASN A 168 -13.98 16.07 -4.40
CA ASN A 168 -12.86 15.50 -5.12
C ASN A 168 -12.34 14.23 -4.44
N LEU A 169 -12.21 14.23 -3.12
CA LEU A 169 -11.85 13.03 -2.34
C LEU A 169 -12.88 11.91 -2.56
N LYS A 170 -14.19 12.21 -2.46
CA LYS A 170 -15.26 11.25 -2.75
C LYS A 170 -15.18 10.67 -4.15
N CYS A 171 -14.83 11.48 -5.14
CA CYS A 171 -14.64 11.02 -6.51
C CYS A 171 -13.48 9.99 -6.59
N ILE A 172 -12.35 10.27 -5.94
CA ILE A 172 -11.21 9.35 -5.87
C ILE A 172 -11.60 8.04 -5.16
N LEU A 173 -12.35 8.11 -4.05
CA LEU A 173 -12.85 6.91 -3.36
C LEU A 173 -13.80 6.09 -4.26
N ASN A 174 -14.65 6.74 -5.04
CA ASN A 174 -15.53 6.05 -5.98
C ASN A 174 -14.76 5.39 -7.13
N ILE A 175 -13.68 6.02 -7.62
CA ILE A 175 -12.78 5.40 -8.60
C ILE A 175 -12.13 4.16 -7.99
N ALA A 176 -11.57 4.28 -6.77
CA ALA A 176 -10.96 3.16 -6.06
C ALA A 176 -11.93 1.99 -5.88
N ARG A 177 -13.20 2.28 -5.54
CA ARG A 177 -14.26 1.27 -5.41
C ARG A 177 -14.59 0.61 -6.73
N LYS A 178 -14.73 1.40 -7.80
CA LYS A 178 -15.01 0.88 -9.15
C LYS A 178 -13.89 0.00 -9.69
N ASP A 179 -12.64 0.37 -9.39
CA ASP A 179 -11.44 -0.35 -9.81
C ASP A 179 -11.13 -1.56 -8.88
N GLY A 180 -11.99 -1.86 -7.89
CA GLY A 180 -11.82 -2.98 -6.96
C GLY A 180 -10.64 -2.81 -6.00
N ILE A 181 -10.24 -1.57 -5.73
CA ILE A 181 -9.15 -1.25 -4.79
C ILE A 181 -9.66 -1.28 -3.35
N ILE A 182 -10.92 -0.85 -3.14
CA ILE A 182 -11.64 -0.85 -1.86
C ILE A 182 -13.05 -1.39 -2.02
#